data_7f593fee409fb04f52f71cede32ebad7
#
_entry.id   7f593fee409fb04f52f71cede32ebad7
#
_cell.length_a   1.000
_cell.length_b   1.000
_cell.length_c   1.000
_cell.angle_alpha   90.00
_cell.angle_beta   90.00
_cell.angle_gamma   90.00
#
_symmetry.space_group_name_H-M   'P 1'
#
loop_
_entity.id
_entity.type
_entity.pdbx_description
1 polymer ?
#
loop_
_entity_poly.entity_id
_entity_poly.type
_entity_poly.pdbx_seq_one_letter_code
_entity_poly.pdbx_strand_id
1 'polypeptide(L)'
;MKNKYVKIFFTFIIGIVCLFGIDYVDAKTVAMGIKSNKTIVEPGDTIRIDLPVLCVAKGTNVSKIDTGFEYDSNALTATEVKNVKYFNGWKNVKDNLDDKNGSFVISLKADSSKNYINSDNASGDCGDDTYVTLVSGYELKVKDVANQKTTIWVLQDGERSTSIDINIYKTNDNNNLKELNIEGVEIEPKFSPNVTSYEAEVDYDKEKVVISAVCDGDNCSVSNAGEKELQVGENRFEIVVTAENGSRKKYNIFINRKEASSDTTLSSLKIKDSNGNNVAIGFKSDKRSYDVNVNNDILFVEFDAKCNGANCKIDDIDTKKLNVGNNSFKIKVTAEYGTTGEYKINIIREKKKSIIPYIIGGIILALLIALGIVFFIRRNKDKKAKRTNVEPIDIPEDNFDINNLQ
;
A
#
# COMPACT_ATOMS: atom_id res chain seq x y z
N MET A 1 -14.14 13.22 35.22
CA MET A 1 -13.86 14.49 35.94
C MET A 1 -15.14 15.31 35.99
N LYS A 2 -15.51 15.77 37.17
CA LYS A 2 -16.84 16.31 37.49
C LYS A 2 -17.12 17.65 36.81
N ASN A 3 -18.35 17.74 36.22
CA ASN A 3 -18.97 18.96 35.70
C ASN A 3 -18.77 20.20 36.59
N LYS A 4 -17.96 21.13 36.15
CA LYS A 4 -17.69 22.41 36.88
C LYS A 4 -17.90 23.65 35.99
N TYR A 5 -18.39 23.53 34.77
CA TYR A 5 -18.44 24.65 33.81
C TYR A 5 -19.84 25.13 33.39
N VAL A 6 -20.91 24.72 34.04
CA VAL A 6 -22.28 25.18 33.71
C VAL A 6 -22.73 26.41 34.54
N LYS A 7 -21.92 26.92 35.48
CA LYS A 7 -22.33 27.98 36.43
C LYS A 7 -22.07 29.42 36.02
N ILE A 8 -21.52 29.75 34.84
CA ILE A 8 -21.01 31.13 34.62
C ILE A 8 -21.86 31.96 33.64
N PHE A 9 -22.86 31.46 32.99
CA PHE A 9 -23.56 32.28 31.95
C PHE A 9 -24.96 32.83 32.31
N PHE A 10 -25.45 32.60 33.51
CA PHE A 10 -26.82 33.01 33.87
C PHE A 10 -26.93 34.37 34.57
N THR A 11 -25.82 35.04 34.88
CA THR A 11 -25.85 36.23 35.76
C THR A 11 -25.88 37.57 35.02
N PHE A 12 -25.87 37.65 33.69
CA PHE A 12 -25.63 38.92 33.00
C PHE A 12 -26.83 39.53 32.24
N ILE A 13 -27.95 38.86 32.09
CA ILE A 13 -29.09 39.42 31.31
C ILE A 13 -30.24 39.95 32.19
N ILE A 14 -30.36 39.52 33.43
CA ILE A 14 -31.45 39.93 34.31
C ILE A 14 -31.15 41.26 35.07
N GLY A 15 -29.87 41.69 35.11
CA GLY A 15 -29.44 42.87 35.88
C GLY A 15 -29.79 44.25 35.26
N ILE A 16 -30.33 44.35 34.06
CA ILE A 16 -30.50 45.66 33.37
C ILE A 16 -31.94 46.20 33.39
N VAL A 17 -32.93 45.37 33.68
CA VAL A 17 -34.35 45.80 33.62
C VAL A 17 -34.85 46.50 34.91
N CYS A 18 -34.11 46.37 36.05
CA CYS A 18 -34.58 46.94 37.33
C CYS A 18 -34.01 48.31 37.72
N LEU A 19 -33.26 49.04 36.84
CA LEU A 19 -32.55 50.26 37.21
C LEU A 19 -33.10 51.60 36.64
N PHE A 20 -34.15 51.57 35.83
CA PHE A 20 -34.76 52.84 35.39
C PHE A 20 -36.25 52.84 35.72
N GLY A 21 -36.58 53.56 36.77
CA GLY A 21 -37.97 53.95 37.04
C GLY A 21 -38.51 54.75 35.88
N ILE A 22 -39.33 54.14 35.04
CA ILE A 22 -40.26 54.77 34.13
C ILE A 22 -41.56 53.96 34.24
N ASP A 23 -42.59 54.67 34.73
CA ASP A 23 -43.92 54.14 34.75
C ASP A 23 -44.41 53.78 33.32
N TYR A 24 -45.16 52.65 33.25
CA TYR A 24 -45.77 52.07 32.05
C TYR A 24 -44.85 51.21 31.16
N VAL A 25 -44.49 50.13 31.66
CA VAL A 25 -44.39 48.92 30.86
C VAL A 25 -45.08 47.81 31.63
N ASP A 26 -46.02 47.16 30.97
CA ASP A 26 -46.66 45.93 31.46
C ASP A 26 -45.56 44.93 31.86
N ALA A 27 -45.16 45.02 33.12
CA ALA A 27 -44.10 44.18 33.64
C ALA A 27 -44.61 42.76 33.51
N LYS A 28 -44.03 41.95 32.64
CA LYS A 28 -44.34 40.53 32.53
C LYS A 28 -44.35 39.95 33.94
N THR A 29 -45.54 39.59 34.40
CA THR A 29 -45.78 39.13 35.77
C THR A 29 -45.10 37.80 36.05
N VAL A 30 -44.59 37.15 35.02
CA VAL A 30 -43.93 35.84 35.06
C VAL A 30 -42.73 35.84 34.12
N ALA A 31 -41.59 35.35 34.59
CA ALA A 31 -40.46 35.07 33.71
C ALA A 31 -40.35 33.54 33.51
N MET A 32 -40.31 33.12 32.25
CA MET A 32 -40.16 31.73 31.87
C MET A 32 -38.69 31.45 31.52
N GLY A 33 -38.23 30.24 31.82
CA GLY A 33 -36.94 29.74 31.41
C GLY A 33 -37.05 28.53 30.50
N ILE A 34 -35.89 28.06 30.09
CA ILE A 34 -35.73 26.80 29.32
C ILE A 34 -34.59 25.99 29.85
N LYS A 35 -34.78 24.69 29.99
CA LYS A 35 -33.73 23.71 30.31
C LYS A 35 -33.74 22.59 29.29
N SER A 36 -32.56 22.13 28.93
CA SER A 36 -32.38 20.93 28.12
C SER A 36 -31.51 19.91 28.89
N ASN A 37 -31.80 18.65 28.73
CA ASN A 37 -30.97 17.57 29.27
C ASN A 37 -29.61 17.45 28.56
N LYS A 38 -29.53 17.92 27.31
CA LYS A 38 -28.31 17.95 26.49
C LYS A 38 -28.23 19.25 25.72
N THR A 39 -27.03 19.80 25.55
CA THR A 39 -26.72 20.97 24.70
C THR A 39 -25.73 20.66 23.60
N ILE A 40 -25.14 19.45 23.64
CA ILE A 40 -24.28 18.87 22.62
C ILE A 40 -24.90 17.54 22.24
N VAL A 41 -25.22 17.35 20.97
CA VAL A 41 -26.02 16.24 20.47
C VAL A 41 -25.53 15.78 19.09
N GLU A 42 -25.88 14.55 18.74
CA GLU A 42 -25.65 13.99 17.40
C GLU A 42 -26.99 13.82 16.65
N PRO A 43 -26.95 13.73 15.30
CA PRO A 43 -28.13 13.33 14.53
C PRO A 43 -28.75 12.04 15.05
N GLY A 44 -30.09 12.06 15.20
CA GLY A 44 -30.83 10.94 15.77
C GLY A 44 -31.00 10.98 17.28
N ASP A 45 -30.25 11.84 18.01
CA ASP A 45 -30.45 12.06 19.44
C ASP A 45 -31.84 12.64 19.73
N THR A 46 -32.32 12.39 20.96
CA THR A 46 -33.50 13.03 21.51
C THR A 46 -33.09 13.97 22.63
N ILE A 47 -33.48 15.23 22.51
CA ILE A 47 -33.35 16.23 23.57
C ILE A 47 -34.67 16.43 24.28
N ARG A 48 -34.57 16.56 25.58
CA ARG A 48 -35.71 16.80 26.45
C ARG A 48 -35.69 18.23 26.94
N ILE A 49 -36.79 18.93 26.73
CA ILE A 49 -36.98 20.34 27.08
C ILE A 49 -37.95 20.45 28.27
N ASP A 50 -37.54 21.21 29.27
CA ASP A 50 -38.36 21.59 30.41
C ASP A 50 -38.50 23.13 30.40
N LEU A 51 -39.71 23.64 30.74
CA LEU A 51 -40.03 25.05 30.81
C LEU A 51 -40.28 25.44 32.28
N PRO A 52 -39.27 25.91 33.03
CA PRO A 52 -39.45 26.40 34.38
C PRO A 52 -40.01 27.82 34.39
N VAL A 53 -40.82 28.13 35.41
CA VAL A 53 -41.11 29.51 35.83
C VAL A 53 -39.96 29.96 36.71
N LEU A 54 -39.21 30.94 36.28
CA LEU A 54 -38.02 31.44 36.98
C LEU A 54 -38.40 32.36 38.15
N CYS A 55 -39.38 33.25 37.91
CA CYS A 55 -39.89 34.11 38.95
C CYS A 55 -41.30 34.62 38.62
N VAL A 56 -41.95 35.09 39.67
CA VAL A 56 -43.28 35.73 39.59
C VAL A 56 -43.22 37.06 40.34
N ALA A 57 -43.77 38.13 39.80
CA ALA A 57 -43.83 39.41 40.46
C ALA A 57 -44.52 39.33 41.83
N LYS A 58 -43.92 39.96 42.84
CA LYS A 58 -44.44 39.95 44.22
C LYS A 58 -45.87 40.38 44.30
N GLY A 59 -46.71 39.59 45.01
CA GLY A 59 -48.13 39.85 45.19
C GLY A 59 -49.02 39.40 43.99
N THR A 60 -48.45 38.80 42.98
CA THR A 60 -49.15 38.24 41.82
C THR A 60 -49.49 36.79 42.06
N ASN A 61 -50.70 36.39 41.70
CA ASN A 61 -51.16 34.99 41.66
C ASN A 61 -51.47 34.60 40.22
N VAL A 62 -50.64 33.73 39.66
CA VAL A 62 -50.77 33.30 38.27
C VAL A 62 -51.63 32.07 38.17
N SER A 63 -52.75 32.16 37.48
CA SER A 63 -53.73 31.09 37.28
C SER A 63 -53.74 30.51 35.85
N LYS A 64 -53.14 31.26 34.89
CA LYS A 64 -53.03 30.87 33.49
C LYS A 64 -51.68 31.33 32.93
N ILE A 65 -51.07 30.50 32.13
CA ILE A 65 -49.86 30.86 31.39
C ILE A 65 -50.03 30.32 29.96
N ASP A 66 -49.80 31.24 29.01
CA ASP A 66 -49.61 30.91 27.60
C ASP A 66 -48.08 30.89 27.32
N THR A 67 -47.54 29.71 27.00
CA THR A 67 -46.13 29.51 26.79
C THR A 67 -45.85 28.46 25.71
N GLY A 68 -44.64 28.29 25.35
CA GLY A 68 -44.20 27.31 24.37
C GLY A 68 -42.74 27.46 24.01
N PHE A 69 -42.37 26.89 22.92
CA PHE A 69 -41.02 27.04 22.37
C PHE A 69 -41.07 27.07 20.84
N GLU A 70 -40.08 27.70 20.28
CA GLU A 70 -39.81 27.78 18.85
C GLU A 70 -38.42 27.20 18.58
N TYR A 71 -38.31 26.38 17.52
CA TYR A 71 -37.08 25.69 17.14
C TYR A 71 -36.92 25.70 15.62
N ASP A 72 -35.69 25.49 15.14
CA ASP A 72 -35.43 25.31 13.72
C ASP A 72 -35.96 23.92 13.27
N SER A 73 -37.05 23.93 12.51
CA SER A 73 -37.66 22.71 11.98
C SER A 73 -36.82 21.98 10.93
N ASN A 74 -35.73 22.60 10.41
CA ASN A 74 -34.77 21.88 9.57
C ASN A 74 -33.81 21.03 10.40
N ALA A 75 -33.51 21.46 11.62
CA ALA A 75 -32.54 20.76 12.51
C ALA A 75 -33.22 19.82 13.53
N LEU A 76 -34.41 20.16 13.98
CA LEU A 76 -35.16 19.48 15.03
C LEU A 76 -36.54 19.09 14.55
N THR A 77 -37.14 18.07 15.17
CA THR A 77 -38.53 17.70 14.96
C THR A 77 -39.16 17.33 16.30
N ALA A 78 -40.35 17.81 16.57
CA ALA A 78 -41.08 17.40 17.76
C ALA A 78 -41.56 15.95 17.63
N THR A 79 -41.25 15.16 18.63
CA THR A 79 -41.83 13.84 18.76
C THR A 79 -43.21 13.96 19.46
N GLU A 80 -44.09 12.96 19.37
CA GLU A 80 -45.38 13.00 20.03
C GLU A 80 -45.23 13.37 21.53
N VAL A 81 -46.13 14.23 22.01
CA VAL A 81 -46.18 14.76 23.38
C VAL A 81 -46.70 13.70 24.37
N LYS A 82 -46.10 12.48 24.41
CA LYS A 82 -46.60 11.37 25.20
C LYS A 82 -46.26 11.41 26.68
N ASN A 83 -45.21 12.11 27.08
CA ASN A 83 -44.66 12.03 28.46
C ASN A 83 -44.58 13.39 29.15
N VAL A 84 -45.23 14.40 28.64
CA VAL A 84 -45.21 15.77 29.21
C VAL A 84 -45.92 15.74 30.56
N LYS A 85 -45.21 16.29 31.55
CA LYS A 85 -45.78 16.50 32.92
C LYS A 85 -45.98 17.98 33.16
N TYR A 86 -47.10 18.29 33.78
CA TYR A 86 -47.40 19.67 34.20
C TYR A 86 -47.22 19.80 35.70
N PHE A 87 -46.95 21.02 36.14
CA PHE A 87 -46.91 21.32 37.58
C PHE A 87 -48.18 20.89 38.27
N ASN A 88 -48.05 20.46 39.53
CA ASN A 88 -49.20 19.88 40.28
C ASN A 88 -50.41 20.85 40.29
N GLY A 89 -51.56 20.30 39.89
CA GLY A 89 -52.80 21.08 39.76
C GLY A 89 -52.86 22.03 38.54
N TRP A 90 -51.90 21.89 37.62
CA TRP A 90 -51.97 22.58 36.30
C TRP A 90 -52.33 21.57 35.23
N LYS A 91 -53.08 22.03 34.27
CA LYS A 91 -53.49 21.20 33.10
C LYS A 91 -53.38 22.00 31.81
N ASN A 92 -53.14 21.30 30.73
CA ASN A 92 -53.20 21.84 29.39
C ASN A 92 -54.71 22.07 29.06
N VAL A 93 -55.02 23.29 28.62
CA VAL A 93 -56.36 23.66 28.15
C VAL A 93 -56.43 23.93 26.65
N LYS A 94 -55.26 24.12 26.03
CA LYS A 94 -55.12 24.31 24.58
C LYS A 94 -53.66 24.10 24.23
N ASP A 95 -53.40 23.30 23.19
CA ASP A 95 -52.06 23.15 22.59
C ASP A 95 -52.15 23.33 21.07
N ASN A 96 -51.03 23.71 20.50
CA ASN A 96 -50.81 23.76 19.07
C ASN A 96 -49.35 23.41 18.79
N LEU A 97 -49.15 22.23 18.19
CA LEU A 97 -47.86 21.79 17.68
C LEU A 97 -47.82 22.02 16.17
N ASP A 98 -46.98 22.93 15.73
CA ASP A 98 -46.67 23.15 14.31
C ASP A 98 -45.22 22.75 14.03
N ASP A 99 -44.99 21.45 13.86
CA ASP A 99 -43.65 20.91 13.59
C ASP A 99 -43.09 21.40 12.25
N LYS A 100 -43.95 21.71 11.29
CA LYS A 100 -43.51 22.23 9.99
C LYS A 100 -42.84 23.61 10.13
N ASN A 101 -43.34 24.47 10.97
CA ASN A 101 -42.81 25.80 11.27
C ASN A 101 -41.92 25.81 12.53
N GLY A 102 -41.75 24.66 13.18
CA GLY A 102 -40.90 24.54 14.36
C GLY A 102 -41.43 25.24 15.59
N SER A 103 -42.74 25.22 15.84
CA SER A 103 -43.30 25.87 17.01
C SER A 103 -44.25 24.97 17.78
N PHE A 104 -44.21 25.12 19.08
CA PHE A 104 -45.17 24.52 20.01
C PHE A 104 -45.64 25.54 20.99
N VAL A 105 -46.97 25.76 21.06
CA VAL A 105 -47.62 26.67 21.99
C VAL A 105 -48.62 25.93 22.83
N ILE A 106 -48.64 26.25 24.10
CA ILE A 106 -49.52 25.60 25.08
C ILE A 106 -50.13 26.66 26.01
N SER A 107 -51.41 26.49 26.26
CA SER A 107 -52.15 27.25 27.29
C SER A 107 -52.35 26.35 28.51
N LEU A 108 -51.82 26.76 29.62
CA LEU A 108 -51.91 26.06 30.89
C LEU A 108 -52.75 26.82 31.88
N LYS A 109 -53.57 26.11 32.67
CA LYS A 109 -54.42 26.70 33.66
C LYS A 109 -54.38 25.88 34.97
N ALA A 110 -54.27 26.59 36.09
CA ALA A 110 -54.44 25.97 37.40
C ALA A 110 -55.89 25.53 37.60
N ASP A 111 -56.08 24.36 38.21
CA ASP A 111 -57.40 23.77 38.46
C ASP A 111 -58.10 24.40 39.66
N SER A 112 -57.35 25.05 40.56
CA SER A 112 -57.88 25.76 41.74
C SER A 112 -56.92 26.89 42.17
N SER A 113 -57.47 27.83 42.99
CA SER A 113 -56.69 28.93 43.57
C SER A 113 -55.54 28.46 44.47
N LYS A 114 -55.63 27.24 45.03
CA LYS A 114 -54.55 26.63 45.83
C LYS A 114 -53.32 26.26 45.04
N ASN A 115 -53.47 26.12 43.73
CA ASN A 115 -52.42 25.70 42.81
C ASN A 115 -51.89 26.84 41.95
N TYR A 116 -52.22 28.09 42.30
CA TYR A 116 -51.67 29.26 41.62
C TYR A 116 -50.16 29.33 41.83
N ILE A 117 -49.43 29.74 40.81
CA ILE A 117 -48.03 30.07 40.96
C ILE A 117 -47.89 31.54 41.41
N ASN A 118 -47.12 31.76 42.46
CA ASN A 118 -46.89 33.07 43.06
C ASN A 118 -45.46 33.17 43.59
N SER A 119 -45.10 34.30 44.19
CA SER A 119 -43.79 34.55 44.73
C SER A 119 -43.37 33.64 45.88
N ASP A 120 -44.31 32.92 46.47
CA ASP A 120 -44.03 31.99 47.61
C ASP A 120 -43.64 30.60 47.13
N ASN A 121 -44.12 30.19 45.94
CA ASN A 121 -43.85 28.85 45.36
C ASN A 121 -43.01 28.89 44.08
N ALA A 122 -42.81 30.07 43.48
CA ALA A 122 -41.77 30.35 42.49
C ALA A 122 -41.02 31.60 42.97
N SER A 123 -39.72 31.60 42.96
CA SER A 123 -38.88 32.66 43.56
C SER A 123 -39.42 34.08 43.27
N GLY A 124 -39.55 34.92 44.29
CA GLY A 124 -39.91 36.32 44.14
C GLY A 124 -38.76 37.20 43.62
N ASP A 125 -37.52 36.72 43.71
CA ASP A 125 -36.35 37.36 43.16
C ASP A 125 -35.84 36.56 41.95
N CYS A 126 -35.91 37.22 40.77
CA CYS A 126 -35.41 36.64 39.55
C CYS A 126 -33.87 36.49 39.58
N GLY A 127 -33.37 35.45 40.15
CA GLY A 127 -31.90 35.20 40.37
C GLY A 127 -31.63 34.16 41.42
N ASP A 128 -32.67 33.72 42.12
CA ASP A 128 -32.58 32.56 43.03
C ASP A 128 -32.77 31.27 42.29
N ASP A 129 -32.11 30.18 42.73
CA ASP A 129 -32.22 28.84 42.18
C ASP A 129 -33.61 28.17 42.42
N THR A 130 -34.52 28.84 43.09
CA THR A 130 -35.86 28.35 43.39
C THR A 130 -36.80 28.64 42.23
N TYR A 131 -37.17 27.61 41.48
CA TYR A 131 -38.10 27.72 40.37
C TYR A 131 -39.06 26.53 40.35
N VAL A 132 -40.21 26.75 39.73
CA VAL A 132 -41.22 25.71 39.50
C VAL A 132 -41.13 25.27 38.07
N THR A 133 -40.90 24.01 37.82
CA THR A 133 -41.00 23.41 36.48
C THR A 133 -42.47 23.33 36.07
N LEU A 134 -42.96 24.25 35.27
CA LEU A 134 -44.34 24.33 34.81
C LEU A 134 -44.66 23.17 33.85
N VAL A 135 -43.72 22.95 32.95
CA VAL A 135 -43.84 21.87 31.93
C VAL A 135 -42.51 21.12 31.87
N SER A 136 -42.57 19.84 31.86
CA SER A 136 -41.40 19.01 31.69
C SER A 136 -41.60 17.85 30.71
N GLY A 137 -40.57 17.47 29.98
CA GLY A 137 -40.56 16.27 29.18
C GLY A 137 -40.97 16.43 27.73
N TYR A 138 -40.85 17.63 27.15
CA TYR A 138 -40.92 17.76 25.69
C TYR A 138 -39.74 17.15 25.04
N GLU A 139 -39.96 16.27 24.08
CA GLU A 139 -38.91 15.61 23.34
C GLU A 139 -38.82 16.17 21.92
N LEU A 140 -37.60 16.62 21.57
CA LEU A 140 -37.23 17.02 20.22
C LEU A 140 -36.19 16.03 19.71
N LYS A 141 -36.42 15.48 18.51
CA LYS A 141 -35.47 14.62 17.85
C LYS A 141 -34.58 15.43 16.92
N VAL A 142 -33.27 15.20 16.99
CA VAL A 142 -32.27 15.81 16.11
C VAL A 142 -32.34 15.15 14.74
N LYS A 143 -32.54 15.95 13.70
CA LYS A 143 -32.53 15.48 12.30
C LYS A 143 -31.11 15.18 11.82
N ASP A 144 -31.00 14.45 10.71
CA ASP A 144 -29.70 14.21 10.05
C ASP A 144 -29.25 15.45 9.28
N VAL A 145 -28.54 16.33 9.98
CA VAL A 145 -28.02 17.59 9.46
C VAL A 145 -26.51 17.67 9.66
N ALA A 146 -25.86 18.53 8.88
CA ALA A 146 -24.44 18.83 9.05
C ALA A 146 -24.17 19.50 10.41
N ASN A 147 -22.90 19.54 10.82
CA ASN A 147 -22.47 20.24 12.04
C ASN A 147 -22.99 21.67 12.05
N GLN A 148 -23.81 21.99 13.05
CA GLN A 148 -24.40 23.33 13.19
C GLN A 148 -24.81 23.59 14.62
N LYS A 149 -25.03 24.87 14.87
CA LYS A 149 -25.66 25.37 16.10
C LYS A 149 -27.09 25.71 15.75
N THR A 150 -28.05 25.30 16.58
CA THR A 150 -29.45 25.71 16.51
C THR A 150 -29.88 26.27 17.87
N THR A 151 -30.88 27.16 17.87
CA THR A 151 -31.36 27.82 19.08
C THR A 151 -32.83 27.47 19.27
N ILE A 152 -33.19 27.10 20.51
CA ILE A 152 -34.58 26.91 20.94
C ILE A 152 -34.99 28.12 21.76
N TRP A 153 -36.03 28.79 21.34
CA TRP A 153 -36.60 29.97 22.00
C TRP A 153 -37.80 29.58 22.82
N VAL A 154 -37.92 30.14 24.02
CA VAL A 154 -39.16 30.09 24.77
C VAL A 154 -40.09 31.16 24.24
N LEU A 155 -41.35 30.80 24.04
CA LEU A 155 -42.42 31.71 23.72
C LEU A 155 -43.20 32.00 25.00
N GLN A 156 -43.43 33.28 25.28
CA GLN A 156 -44.26 33.75 26.36
C GLN A 156 -45.21 34.80 25.81
N ASP A 157 -46.52 34.58 25.94
CA ASP A 157 -47.55 35.42 25.35
C ASP A 157 -47.36 35.64 23.82
N GLY A 158 -46.79 34.63 23.13
CA GLY A 158 -46.53 34.68 21.69
C GLY A 158 -45.21 35.33 21.28
N GLU A 159 -44.46 35.91 22.21
CA GLU A 159 -43.18 36.59 21.96
C GLU A 159 -41.99 35.73 22.44
N ARG A 160 -40.85 35.86 21.75
CA ARG A 160 -39.59 35.22 22.17
C ARG A 160 -39.06 35.86 23.45
N SER A 161 -38.81 35.06 24.46
CA SER A 161 -38.41 35.50 25.79
C SER A 161 -36.95 35.11 26.12
N THR A 162 -36.66 33.85 26.22
CA THR A 162 -35.32 33.33 26.51
C THR A 162 -34.99 32.18 25.56
N SER A 163 -33.74 31.73 25.53
CA SER A 163 -33.32 30.67 24.61
C SER A 163 -32.25 29.79 25.18
N ILE A 164 -32.06 28.62 24.54
CA ILE A 164 -30.94 27.71 24.75
C ILE A 164 -30.36 27.32 23.39
N ASP A 165 -29.05 27.29 23.34
CA ASP A 165 -28.31 26.82 22.15
C ASP A 165 -28.05 25.32 22.23
N ILE A 166 -28.29 24.65 21.12
CA ILE A 166 -28.00 23.24 20.89
C ILE A 166 -26.95 23.12 19.81
N ASN A 167 -25.82 22.51 20.11
CA ASN A 167 -24.75 22.23 19.17
C ASN A 167 -24.90 20.81 18.63
N ILE A 168 -25.11 20.69 17.34
CA ILE A 168 -25.26 19.41 16.64
C ILE A 168 -23.93 19.09 15.98
N TYR A 169 -23.34 17.95 16.34
CA TYR A 169 -22.12 17.42 15.74
C TYR A 169 -22.44 16.10 15.06
N LYS A 170 -22.18 16.03 13.77
CA LYS A 170 -22.26 14.77 13.02
C LYS A 170 -20.87 14.19 12.94
N THR A 171 -20.65 13.11 13.68
CA THR A 171 -19.38 12.37 13.60
C THR A 171 -19.21 11.73 12.23
N ASN A 172 -17.98 11.74 11.73
CA ASN A 172 -17.65 11.13 10.46
C ASN A 172 -17.72 9.59 10.57
N ASP A 173 -18.45 8.94 9.65
CA ASP A 173 -18.61 7.48 9.58
C ASP A 173 -17.69 6.82 8.53
N ASN A 174 -16.87 7.61 7.81
CA ASN A 174 -15.97 7.10 6.80
C ASN A 174 -14.83 6.29 7.43
N ASN A 175 -14.95 4.97 7.33
CA ASN A 175 -13.98 3.98 7.78
C ASN A 175 -13.18 3.36 6.61
N ASN A 176 -13.09 4.05 5.48
CA ASN A 176 -12.29 3.60 4.36
C ASN A 176 -10.82 3.96 4.54
N LEU A 177 -9.94 3.16 3.93
CA LEU A 177 -8.57 3.56 3.66
C LEU A 177 -8.54 4.49 2.45
N LYS A 178 -7.70 5.52 2.52
CA LYS A 178 -7.27 6.36 1.39
C LYS A 178 -6.09 5.73 0.67
N GLU A 179 -5.18 5.13 1.44
CA GLU A 179 -3.96 4.52 0.94
C GLU A 179 -3.65 3.22 1.70
N LEU A 180 -3.19 2.22 0.96
CA LEU A 180 -2.61 0.99 1.47
C LEU A 180 -1.42 0.63 0.61
N ASN A 181 -0.26 0.45 1.22
CA ASN A 181 0.98 0.11 0.53
C ASN A 181 1.82 -0.84 1.38
N ILE A 182 2.56 -1.73 0.73
CA ILE A 182 3.59 -2.58 1.35
C ILE A 182 4.92 -2.20 0.71
N GLU A 183 5.90 -1.79 1.50
CA GLU A 183 7.16 -1.28 1.00
C GLU A 183 7.91 -2.31 0.13
N GLY A 184 8.10 -1.95 -1.16
CA GLY A 184 8.79 -2.80 -2.13
C GLY A 184 8.05 -4.08 -2.52
N VAL A 185 6.72 -4.17 -2.27
CA VAL A 185 5.89 -5.32 -2.61
C VAL A 185 4.60 -4.87 -3.29
N GLU A 186 4.30 -5.42 -4.45
CA GLU A 186 3.03 -5.16 -5.14
C GLU A 186 1.91 -6.00 -4.52
N ILE A 187 0.73 -5.41 -4.37
CA ILE A 187 -0.48 -6.09 -3.88
C ILE A 187 -1.47 -6.31 -5.03
N GLU A 188 -2.13 -7.45 -5.00
CA GLU A 188 -3.19 -7.79 -5.95
C GLU A 188 -4.53 -8.05 -5.19
N PRO A 189 -5.64 -7.48 -5.67
CA PRO A 189 -5.73 -6.47 -6.73
C PRO A 189 -5.08 -5.13 -6.28
N LYS A 190 -4.82 -4.23 -7.22
CA LYS A 190 -4.37 -2.86 -6.88
C LYS A 190 -5.32 -2.23 -5.88
N PHE A 191 -4.76 -1.43 -4.98
CA PHE A 191 -5.54 -0.80 -3.92
C PHE A 191 -6.77 -0.05 -4.42
N SER A 192 -7.91 -0.31 -3.76
CA SER A 192 -9.16 0.42 -3.88
C SER A 192 -9.87 0.43 -2.53
N PRO A 193 -10.46 1.55 -2.08
CA PRO A 193 -11.12 1.67 -0.77
C PRO A 193 -12.23 0.64 -0.51
N ASN A 194 -12.85 0.14 -1.58
CA ASN A 194 -13.94 -0.84 -1.50
C ASN A 194 -13.48 -2.30 -1.50
N VAL A 195 -12.22 -2.56 -1.83
CA VAL A 195 -11.61 -3.88 -1.77
C VAL A 195 -11.04 -4.09 -0.38
N THR A 196 -11.39 -5.21 0.23
CA THR A 196 -11.02 -5.52 1.63
C THR A 196 -10.14 -6.75 1.75
N SER A 197 -9.67 -7.30 0.64
CA SER A 197 -8.77 -8.46 0.61
C SER A 197 -7.71 -8.25 -0.46
N TYR A 198 -6.45 -8.43 -0.08
CA TYR A 198 -5.28 -8.25 -0.93
C TYR A 198 -4.34 -9.42 -0.74
N GLU A 199 -3.67 -9.78 -1.82
CA GLU A 199 -2.65 -10.82 -1.83
C GLU A 199 -1.32 -10.23 -2.29
N ALA A 200 -0.23 -10.80 -1.83
CA ALA A 200 1.12 -10.47 -2.25
C ALA A 200 2.03 -11.69 -2.16
N GLU A 201 3.09 -11.69 -2.94
CA GLU A 201 4.13 -12.71 -2.88
C GLU A 201 5.49 -12.06 -2.67
N VAL A 202 6.33 -12.66 -1.81
CA VAL A 202 7.69 -12.22 -1.56
C VAL A 202 8.65 -13.39 -1.59
N ASP A 203 9.91 -13.11 -1.92
CA ASP A 203 10.95 -14.13 -1.96
C ASP A 203 11.36 -14.58 -0.55
N TYR A 204 12.05 -15.71 -0.46
CA TYR A 204 12.44 -16.32 0.82
C TYR A 204 13.30 -15.42 1.71
N ASP A 205 14.17 -14.61 1.14
CA ASP A 205 15.05 -13.70 1.86
C ASP A 205 14.33 -12.51 2.51
N LYS A 206 13.06 -12.26 2.13
CA LYS A 206 12.23 -11.18 2.69
C LYS A 206 11.59 -11.63 4.01
N GLU A 207 12.29 -11.41 5.11
CA GLU A 207 11.82 -11.82 6.46
C GLU A 207 10.83 -10.86 7.09
N LYS A 208 10.77 -9.61 6.60
CA LYS A 208 9.93 -8.55 7.13
C LYS A 208 9.36 -7.68 6.03
N VAL A 209 8.21 -7.08 6.29
CA VAL A 209 7.59 -6.05 5.46
C VAL A 209 7.07 -4.90 6.31
N VAL A 210 6.95 -3.71 5.72
CA VAL A 210 6.30 -2.56 6.36
C VAL A 210 5.00 -2.31 5.64
N ILE A 211 3.88 -2.46 6.35
CA ILE A 211 2.54 -2.15 5.86
C ILE A 211 2.21 -0.71 6.25
N SER A 212 2.01 0.16 5.26
CA SER A 212 1.58 1.54 5.44
C SER A 212 0.13 1.67 5.04
N ALA A 213 -0.68 2.31 5.89
CA ALA A 213 -2.09 2.52 5.63
C ALA A 213 -2.52 3.88 6.16
N VAL A 214 -3.31 4.61 5.38
CA VAL A 214 -3.85 5.93 5.73
C VAL A 214 -5.36 5.88 5.56
N CYS A 215 -6.10 6.31 6.58
CA CYS A 215 -7.55 6.38 6.49
C CYS A 215 -8.02 7.67 5.77
N ASP A 216 -9.23 7.63 5.21
CA ASP A 216 -9.81 8.69 4.38
C ASP A 216 -10.75 9.62 5.15
N GLY A 217 -11.29 9.18 6.28
CA GLY A 217 -12.20 9.99 7.10
C GLY A 217 -11.49 11.01 7.97
N ASP A 218 -12.19 12.11 8.33
CA ASP A 218 -11.73 13.01 9.37
C ASP A 218 -11.75 12.29 10.73
N ASN A 219 -10.75 12.56 11.58
CA ASN A 219 -10.60 11.96 12.91
C ASN A 219 -10.65 10.42 12.94
N CYS A 220 -10.37 9.75 11.82
CA CYS A 220 -10.26 8.31 11.77
C CYS A 220 -8.91 7.82 12.29
N SER A 221 -8.83 6.55 12.63
CA SER A 221 -7.59 5.91 13.07
C SER A 221 -7.37 4.57 12.36
N VAL A 222 -6.10 4.22 12.16
CA VAL A 222 -5.67 2.94 11.61
C VAL A 222 -4.92 2.16 12.67
N SER A 223 -5.24 0.89 12.82
CA SER A 223 -4.52 -0.01 13.71
C SER A 223 -3.97 -1.23 12.97
N ASN A 224 -2.95 -1.85 13.55
CA ASN A 224 -2.24 -3.02 13.04
C ASN A 224 -1.41 -2.78 11.77
N ALA A 225 -1.17 -1.54 11.33
CA ALA A 225 -0.17 -1.20 10.34
C ALA A 225 1.26 -1.29 10.92
N GLY A 226 2.29 -1.00 10.11
CA GLY A 226 3.70 -1.00 10.52
C GLY A 226 4.44 -2.28 10.14
N GLU A 227 5.61 -2.50 10.77
CA GLU A 227 6.48 -3.65 10.49
C GLU A 227 5.80 -4.97 10.88
N LYS A 228 5.96 -5.99 10.02
CA LYS A 228 5.45 -7.35 10.19
C LYS A 228 6.55 -8.35 9.88
N GLU A 229 6.76 -9.31 10.76
CA GLU A 229 7.60 -10.47 10.50
C GLU A 229 6.83 -11.49 9.65
N LEU A 230 7.53 -12.13 8.72
CA LEU A 230 6.98 -13.12 7.81
C LEU A 230 7.55 -14.51 8.11
N GLN A 231 6.67 -15.47 8.29
CA GLN A 231 6.99 -16.88 8.25
C GLN A 231 6.98 -17.37 6.80
N VAL A 232 7.70 -18.44 6.50
CA VAL A 232 7.62 -19.12 5.19
C VAL A 232 6.19 -19.63 4.98
N GLY A 233 5.66 -19.45 3.78
CA GLY A 233 4.27 -19.72 3.44
C GLY A 233 3.34 -18.52 3.67
N GLU A 234 2.06 -18.80 3.87
CA GLU A 234 1.03 -17.77 4.00
C GLU A 234 1.07 -17.04 5.35
N ASN A 235 1.11 -15.72 5.31
CA ASN A 235 1.00 -14.82 6.44
C ASN A 235 -0.25 -13.96 6.27
N ARG A 236 -1.06 -13.84 7.32
CA ARG A 236 -2.29 -13.05 7.30
C ARG A 236 -2.20 -11.86 8.26
N PHE A 237 -2.47 -10.68 7.75
CA PHE A 237 -2.54 -9.45 8.52
C PHE A 237 -3.90 -8.78 8.32
N GLU A 238 -4.44 -8.20 9.40
CA GLU A 238 -5.71 -7.49 9.40
C GLU A 238 -5.45 -6.03 9.78
N ILE A 239 -5.66 -5.11 8.86
CA ILE A 239 -5.61 -3.66 9.12
C ILE A 239 -7.04 -3.23 9.45
N VAL A 240 -7.21 -2.51 10.56
CA VAL A 240 -8.52 -2.04 11.01
C VAL A 240 -8.56 -0.52 10.97
N VAL A 241 -9.52 0.01 10.25
CA VAL A 241 -9.86 1.44 10.24
C VAL A 241 -11.04 1.66 11.17
N THR A 242 -10.90 2.63 12.07
CA THR A 242 -11.97 3.06 12.96
C THR A 242 -12.30 4.52 12.62
N ALA A 243 -13.55 4.78 12.19
CA ALA A 243 -14.03 6.12 11.95
C ALA A 243 -14.29 6.89 13.26
N GLU A 244 -14.51 8.20 13.18
CA GLU A 244 -14.82 9.05 14.34
C GLU A 244 -16.03 8.56 15.13
N ASN A 245 -17.08 8.07 14.45
CA ASN A 245 -18.28 7.51 15.10
C ASN A 245 -18.07 6.12 15.72
N GLY A 246 -16.83 5.57 15.64
CA GLY A 246 -16.49 4.25 16.15
C GLY A 246 -16.81 3.08 15.21
N SER A 247 -17.39 3.33 14.04
CA SER A 247 -17.60 2.28 13.04
C SER A 247 -16.26 1.77 12.50
N ARG A 248 -16.18 0.45 12.21
CA ARG A 248 -14.93 -0.22 11.86
C ARG A 248 -15.03 -0.95 10.53
N LYS A 249 -13.94 -0.89 9.76
CA LYS A 249 -13.74 -1.67 8.53
C LYS A 249 -12.40 -2.39 8.59
N LYS A 250 -12.39 -3.63 8.13
CA LYS A 250 -11.21 -4.51 8.13
C LYS A 250 -10.71 -4.72 6.72
N TYR A 251 -9.41 -4.64 6.54
CA TYR A 251 -8.70 -4.97 5.31
C TYR A 251 -7.76 -6.14 5.61
N ASN A 252 -7.94 -7.24 4.91
CA ASN A 252 -7.12 -8.43 5.07
C ASN A 252 -6.02 -8.43 4.02
N ILE A 253 -4.79 -8.73 4.44
CA ILE A 253 -3.62 -8.81 3.58
C ILE A 253 -3.02 -10.19 3.77
N PHE A 254 -2.90 -10.94 2.69
CA PHE A 254 -2.30 -12.26 2.63
C PHE A 254 -0.96 -12.14 1.92
N ILE A 255 0.14 -12.46 2.60
CA ILE A 255 1.49 -12.40 2.04
C ILE A 255 2.06 -13.81 2.05
N ASN A 256 2.30 -14.36 0.87
CA ASN A 256 2.97 -15.64 0.71
C ASN A 256 4.48 -15.42 0.60
N ARG A 257 5.24 -15.80 1.64
CA ARG A 257 6.69 -15.85 1.59
C ARG A 257 7.12 -17.20 1.02
N LYS A 258 7.79 -17.18 -0.14
CA LYS A 258 8.25 -18.39 -0.82
C LYS A 258 9.13 -19.25 0.07
N GLU A 259 9.16 -20.53 -0.20
CA GLU A 259 10.15 -21.43 0.38
C GLU A 259 11.53 -21.19 -0.26
N ALA A 260 12.59 -21.45 0.49
CA ALA A 260 13.95 -21.40 -0.02
C ALA A 260 14.13 -22.35 -1.21
N SER A 261 14.70 -21.84 -2.29
CA SER A 261 15.00 -22.67 -3.47
C SER A 261 16.01 -23.77 -3.15
N SER A 262 15.70 -25.01 -3.53
CA SER A 262 16.64 -26.15 -3.50
C SER A 262 17.30 -26.42 -4.86
N ASP A 263 17.03 -25.57 -5.87
CA ASP A 263 17.53 -25.76 -7.23
C ASP A 263 19.04 -25.47 -7.33
N THR A 264 19.81 -26.51 -7.60
CA THR A 264 21.28 -26.46 -7.81
C THR A 264 21.65 -26.43 -9.28
N THR A 265 20.70 -26.17 -10.19
CA THR A 265 21.00 -26.15 -11.62
C THR A 265 21.55 -24.79 -12.07
N LEU A 266 22.36 -24.84 -13.14
CA LEU A 266 22.79 -23.62 -13.82
C LEU A 266 21.83 -23.27 -14.95
N SER A 267 21.55 -22.00 -15.13
CA SER A 267 20.86 -21.46 -16.31
C SER A 267 21.81 -21.24 -17.48
N SER A 268 23.11 -21.01 -17.18
CA SER A 268 24.16 -20.92 -18.20
C SER A 268 25.50 -21.34 -17.65
N LEU A 269 26.31 -21.95 -18.52
CA LEU A 269 27.72 -22.21 -18.30
C LEU A 269 28.47 -21.97 -19.59
N LYS A 270 29.40 -21.02 -19.56
CA LYS A 270 30.28 -20.66 -20.68
C LYS A 270 31.73 -20.88 -20.25
N ILE A 271 32.56 -21.29 -21.18
CA ILE A 271 33.99 -21.45 -20.99
C ILE A 271 34.66 -20.56 -22.04
N LYS A 272 35.55 -19.66 -21.61
CA LYS A 272 36.43 -18.89 -22.49
C LYS A 272 37.83 -19.45 -22.43
N ASP A 273 38.47 -19.56 -23.58
CA ASP A 273 39.88 -19.95 -23.66
C ASP A 273 40.83 -18.76 -23.44
N SER A 274 42.13 -19.00 -23.34
CA SER A 274 43.19 -18.01 -23.14
C SER A 274 43.26 -16.97 -24.26
N ASN A 275 42.62 -17.20 -25.38
CA ASN A 275 42.56 -16.28 -26.53
C ASN A 275 41.24 -15.48 -26.54
N GLY A 276 40.37 -15.66 -25.54
CA GLY A 276 39.08 -14.99 -25.40
C GLY A 276 37.92 -15.62 -26.21
N ASN A 277 38.17 -16.79 -26.85
CA ASN A 277 37.14 -17.46 -27.65
C ASN A 277 36.25 -18.34 -26.78
N ASN A 278 34.99 -18.48 -27.15
CA ASN A 278 34.08 -19.39 -26.49
C ASN A 278 34.41 -20.86 -26.88
N VAL A 279 34.58 -21.71 -25.89
CA VAL A 279 34.71 -23.14 -26.06
C VAL A 279 33.33 -23.78 -26.07
N ALA A 280 32.96 -24.43 -27.15
CA ALA A 280 31.65 -25.06 -27.30
C ALA A 280 31.50 -26.30 -26.43
N ILE A 281 30.63 -26.25 -25.41
CA ILE A 281 30.38 -27.37 -24.49
C ILE A 281 29.00 -28.02 -24.68
N GLY A 282 28.12 -27.42 -25.50
CA GLY A 282 26.76 -27.90 -25.67
C GLY A 282 26.00 -27.92 -24.32
N PHE A 283 26.04 -26.81 -23.58
CA PHE A 283 25.47 -26.74 -22.25
C PHE A 283 23.98 -27.07 -22.22
N LYS A 284 23.58 -27.88 -21.21
CA LYS A 284 22.19 -28.17 -20.83
C LYS A 284 22.11 -28.17 -19.31
N SER A 285 21.08 -27.57 -18.71
CA SER A 285 20.94 -27.43 -17.25
C SER A 285 20.89 -28.76 -16.50
N ASP A 286 20.33 -29.79 -17.11
CA ASP A 286 20.19 -31.15 -16.54
C ASP A 286 21.47 -32.01 -16.69
N LYS A 287 22.42 -31.61 -17.57
CA LYS A 287 23.67 -32.34 -17.77
C LYS A 287 24.75 -31.85 -16.82
N ARG A 288 25.26 -32.75 -15.98
CA ARG A 288 26.21 -32.45 -14.91
C ARG A 288 27.69 -32.72 -15.25
N SER A 289 27.99 -33.28 -16.44
CA SER A 289 29.35 -33.58 -16.86
C SER A 289 29.60 -33.24 -18.32
N TYR A 290 30.74 -32.61 -18.59
CA TYR A 290 31.17 -32.17 -19.91
C TYR A 290 32.60 -32.57 -20.18
N ASP A 291 32.86 -33.08 -21.38
CA ASP A 291 34.20 -33.37 -21.89
C ASP A 291 34.46 -32.43 -23.08
N VAL A 292 35.61 -31.77 -23.03
CA VAL A 292 35.96 -30.70 -23.98
C VAL A 292 37.42 -30.86 -24.40
N ASN A 293 37.68 -30.78 -25.71
CA ASN A 293 39.05 -30.76 -26.24
C ASN A 293 39.43 -29.32 -26.60
N VAL A 294 40.64 -28.92 -26.19
CA VAL A 294 41.23 -27.64 -26.55
C VAL A 294 42.65 -27.86 -27.15
N ASN A 295 43.02 -26.95 -28.03
CA ASN A 295 44.34 -27.00 -28.66
C ASN A 295 45.47 -26.84 -27.66
N ASN A 296 46.71 -27.24 -28.07
CA ASN A 296 47.89 -27.13 -27.22
C ASN A 296 48.26 -25.70 -26.82
N ASP A 297 47.90 -24.70 -27.57
CA ASP A 297 48.18 -23.31 -27.33
C ASP A 297 47.31 -22.67 -26.24
N ILE A 298 46.22 -23.30 -25.86
CA ILE A 298 45.34 -22.85 -24.79
C ILE A 298 45.97 -23.14 -23.43
N LEU A 299 46.34 -22.11 -22.69
CA LEU A 299 47.05 -22.21 -21.43
C LEU A 299 46.16 -22.20 -20.19
N PHE A 300 45.02 -21.55 -20.27
CA PHE A 300 44.04 -21.46 -19.19
C PHE A 300 42.64 -21.28 -19.77
N VAL A 301 41.64 -21.47 -18.92
CA VAL A 301 40.23 -21.22 -19.22
C VAL A 301 39.62 -20.41 -18.11
N GLU A 302 38.57 -19.64 -18.45
CA GLU A 302 37.72 -18.89 -17.55
C GLU A 302 36.32 -19.47 -17.62
N PHE A 303 35.68 -19.64 -16.45
CA PHE A 303 34.30 -20.09 -16.34
C PHE A 303 33.39 -18.92 -16.08
N ASP A 304 32.28 -18.79 -16.84
CA ASP A 304 31.18 -17.86 -16.60
C ASP A 304 29.91 -18.69 -16.44
N ALA A 305 29.31 -18.65 -15.26
CA ALA A 305 28.15 -19.48 -14.93
C ALA A 305 27.09 -18.64 -14.21
N LYS A 306 25.82 -18.96 -14.47
CA LYS A 306 24.67 -18.37 -13.78
C LYS A 306 23.77 -19.46 -13.26
N CYS A 307 23.24 -19.26 -12.05
CA CYS A 307 22.26 -20.16 -11.47
C CYS A 307 20.89 -20.07 -12.16
N ASN A 308 20.12 -21.11 -11.98
CA ASN A 308 18.69 -21.13 -12.29
C ASN A 308 17.83 -20.80 -11.05
N GLY A 309 18.22 -21.29 -9.88
CA GLY A 309 17.56 -20.97 -8.61
C GLY A 309 17.85 -19.55 -8.14
N ALA A 310 16.90 -18.95 -7.40
CA ALA A 310 17.09 -17.66 -6.73
C ALA A 310 18.18 -17.77 -5.65
N ASN A 311 18.90 -16.67 -5.42
CA ASN A 311 19.89 -16.51 -4.35
C ASN A 311 20.92 -17.65 -4.21
N CYS A 312 21.20 -18.39 -5.29
CA CYS A 312 22.20 -19.44 -5.26
C CYS A 312 23.62 -18.87 -5.32
N LYS A 313 24.58 -19.64 -4.81
CA LYS A 313 26.00 -19.33 -4.83
C LYS A 313 26.76 -20.31 -5.73
N ILE A 314 27.68 -19.80 -6.53
CA ILE A 314 28.54 -20.61 -7.40
C ILE A 314 29.97 -20.45 -6.92
N ASP A 315 30.63 -21.55 -6.63
CA ASP A 315 32.05 -21.61 -6.24
C ASP A 315 32.87 -22.20 -7.38
N ASP A 316 34.18 -21.93 -7.37
CA ASP A 316 35.20 -22.51 -8.27
C ASP A 316 35.11 -22.07 -9.75
N ILE A 317 34.59 -20.89 -10.02
CA ILE A 317 34.45 -20.30 -11.37
C ILE A 317 35.61 -19.36 -11.77
N ASP A 318 36.71 -19.35 -11.04
CA ASP A 318 37.91 -18.58 -11.35
C ASP A 318 38.70 -19.16 -12.52
N THR A 319 39.69 -18.38 -13.00
CA THR A 319 40.60 -18.80 -14.07
C THR A 319 41.38 -20.07 -13.67
N LYS A 320 41.34 -21.09 -14.51
CA LYS A 320 42.02 -22.39 -14.30
C LYS A 320 43.12 -22.62 -15.32
N LYS A 321 44.36 -22.83 -14.84
CA LYS A 321 45.47 -23.28 -15.70
C LYS A 321 45.25 -24.68 -16.23
N LEU A 322 45.69 -24.94 -17.47
CA LEU A 322 45.61 -26.23 -18.12
C LEU A 322 46.99 -26.88 -18.27
N ASN A 323 47.12 -28.07 -17.75
CA ASN A 323 48.22 -28.97 -18.09
C ASN A 323 47.93 -29.69 -19.41
N VAL A 324 48.97 -30.14 -20.11
CA VAL A 324 48.83 -31.00 -21.29
C VAL A 324 48.22 -32.33 -20.87
N GLY A 325 47.17 -32.75 -21.58
CA GLY A 325 46.35 -33.91 -21.23
C GLY A 325 45.08 -33.53 -20.48
N ASN A 326 44.62 -34.41 -19.61
CA ASN A 326 43.33 -34.27 -18.93
C ASN A 326 43.41 -33.33 -17.73
N ASN A 327 42.47 -32.37 -17.65
CA ASN A 327 42.26 -31.46 -16.54
C ASN A 327 40.81 -31.58 -16.12
N SER A 328 40.55 -31.91 -14.85
CA SER A 328 39.19 -32.07 -14.31
C SER A 328 38.89 -30.97 -13.31
N PHE A 329 37.83 -30.20 -13.55
CA PHE A 329 37.36 -29.14 -12.70
C PHE A 329 35.96 -29.45 -12.21
N LYS A 330 35.61 -28.91 -11.03
CA LYS A 330 34.27 -28.99 -10.45
C LYS A 330 33.79 -27.59 -10.20
N ILE A 331 32.58 -27.30 -10.63
CA ILE A 331 31.85 -26.08 -10.28
C ILE A 331 30.78 -26.48 -9.29
N LYS A 332 30.84 -25.93 -8.07
CA LYS A 332 29.88 -26.19 -7.01
C LYS A 332 28.79 -25.14 -7.03
N VAL A 333 27.55 -25.58 -7.04
CA VAL A 333 26.36 -24.73 -6.91
C VAL A 333 25.72 -25.01 -5.57
N THR A 334 25.56 -23.97 -4.74
CA THR A 334 24.85 -24.04 -3.46
C THR A 334 23.54 -23.28 -3.62
N ALA A 335 22.41 -23.95 -3.53
CA ALA A 335 21.08 -23.35 -3.58
C ALA A 335 20.80 -22.58 -2.28
N GLU A 336 19.78 -21.70 -2.31
CA GLU A 336 19.35 -20.89 -1.16
C GLU A 336 19.02 -21.74 0.07
N TYR A 337 18.38 -22.90 -0.09
CA TYR A 337 18.10 -23.86 0.98
C TYR A 337 19.37 -24.51 1.58
N GLY A 338 20.54 -24.31 0.93
CA GLY A 338 21.81 -24.93 1.35
C GLY A 338 22.12 -26.28 0.67
N THR A 339 21.22 -26.80 -0.16
CA THR A 339 21.52 -27.98 -1.00
C THR A 339 22.65 -27.67 -1.97
N THR A 340 23.50 -28.66 -2.24
CA THR A 340 24.65 -28.49 -3.13
C THR A 340 24.58 -29.43 -4.32
N GLY A 341 24.98 -28.94 -5.48
CA GLY A 341 25.17 -29.71 -6.72
C GLY A 341 26.54 -29.43 -7.34
N GLU A 342 27.05 -30.36 -8.13
CA GLU A 342 28.33 -30.21 -8.82
C GLU A 342 28.17 -30.40 -10.32
N TYR A 343 28.88 -29.58 -11.10
CA TYR A 343 29.12 -29.74 -12.52
C TYR A 343 30.58 -30.13 -12.70
N LYS A 344 30.84 -31.24 -13.40
CA LYS A 344 32.19 -31.73 -13.69
C LYS A 344 32.57 -31.37 -15.12
N ILE A 345 33.67 -30.69 -15.30
CA ILE A 345 34.18 -30.27 -16.60
C ILE A 345 35.57 -30.89 -16.79
N ASN A 346 35.71 -31.80 -17.75
CA ASN A 346 36.97 -32.39 -18.14
C ASN A 346 37.47 -31.68 -19.40
N ILE A 347 38.61 -31.04 -19.31
CA ILE A 347 39.22 -30.33 -20.44
C ILE A 347 40.50 -31.06 -20.83
N ILE A 348 40.54 -31.60 -22.05
CA ILE A 348 41.66 -32.28 -22.59
C ILE A 348 42.45 -31.31 -23.44
N ARG A 349 43.62 -30.84 -22.94
CA ARG A 349 44.55 -30.04 -23.70
C ARG A 349 45.42 -30.93 -24.55
N GLU A 350 45.34 -30.77 -25.87
CA GLU A 350 46.09 -31.56 -26.83
C GLU A 350 47.63 -31.47 -26.61
N LYS A 351 48.33 -32.56 -26.93
CA LYS A 351 49.79 -32.50 -27.01
C LYS A 351 50.21 -31.69 -28.22
N LYS A 352 51.34 -30.94 -28.10
CA LYS A 352 51.88 -30.24 -29.24
C LYS A 352 52.20 -31.26 -30.34
N LYS A 353 51.58 -31.11 -31.51
CA LYS A 353 51.86 -31.93 -32.67
C LYS A 353 53.36 -31.75 -33.04
N SER A 354 54.11 -32.86 -33.02
CA SER A 354 55.49 -32.83 -33.48
C SER A 354 55.50 -32.62 -35.00
N ILE A 355 56.21 -31.61 -35.47
CA ILE A 355 56.44 -31.37 -36.89
C ILE A 355 57.64 -32.19 -37.41
N ILE A 356 58.40 -32.89 -36.50
CA ILE A 356 59.55 -33.70 -36.84
C ILE A 356 59.26 -34.74 -37.93
N PRO A 357 58.14 -35.51 -37.90
CA PRO A 357 57.89 -36.48 -38.97
C PRO A 357 57.68 -35.81 -40.34
N TYR A 358 57.10 -34.63 -40.39
CA TYR A 358 56.90 -33.87 -41.63
C TYR A 358 58.25 -33.31 -42.16
N ILE A 359 59.17 -32.85 -41.24
CA ILE A 359 60.50 -32.40 -41.59
C ILE A 359 61.33 -33.57 -42.11
N ILE A 360 61.29 -34.74 -41.41
CA ILE A 360 61.98 -35.95 -41.87
C ILE A 360 61.42 -36.38 -43.22
N GLY A 361 60.10 -36.44 -43.38
CA GLY A 361 59.48 -36.76 -44.64
C GLY A 361 59.88 -35.82 -45.79
N GLY A 362 59.97 -34.51 -45.51
CA GLY A 362 60.44 -33.50 -46.46
C GLY A 362 61.91 -33.68 -46.85
N ILE A 363 62.78 -33.98 -45.84
CA ILE A 363 64.19 -34.28 -46.08
C ILE A 363 64.36 -35.53 -46.95
N ILE A 364 63.65 -36.64 -46.63
CA ILE A 364 63.69 -37.85 -47.40
C ILE A 364 63.24 -37.60 -48.83
N LEU A 365 62.14 -36.85 -49.03
CA LEU A 365 61.64 -36.47 -50.33
C LEU A 365 62.69 -35.64 -51.13
N ALA A 366 63.30 -34.67 -50.48
CA ALA A 366 64.38 -33.87 -51.09
C ALA A 366 65.58 -34.68 -51.52
N LEU A 367 65.99 -35.69 -50.67
CA LEU A 367 67.06 -36.58 -50.97
C LEU A 367 66.70 -37.51 -52.14
N LEU A 368 65.50 -38.05 -52.21
CA LEU A 368 65.00 -38.84 -53.32
C LEU A 368 65.01 -38.07 -54.64
N ILE A 369 64.57 -36.79 -54.60
CA ILE A 369 64.60 -35.90 -55.73
C ILE A 369 66.07 -35.66 -56.16
N ALA A 370 66.97 -35.35 -55.22
CA ALA A 370 68.39 -35.19 -55.53
C ALA A 370 69.02 -36.44 -56.14
N LEU A 371 68.74 -37.62 -55.58
CA LEU A 371 69.16 -38.93 -56.15
C LEU A 371 68.59 -39.11 -57.57
N GLY A 372 67.33 -38.80 -57.75
CA GLY A 372 66.73 -38.86 -59.08
C GLY A 372 67.40 -37.96 -60.11
N ILE A 373 67.74 -36.70 -59.66
CA ILE A 373 68.47 -35.76 -60.52
C ILE A 373 69.90 -36.36 -60.86
N VAL A 374 70.67 -36.87 -59.84
CA VAL A 374 71.96 -37.47 -60.04
C VAL A 374 71.87 -38.67 -60.97
N PHE A 375 70.86 -39.51 -60.79
CA PHE A 375 70.61 -40.66 -61.66
C PHE A 375 70.35 -40.21 -63.12
N PHE A 376 69.50 -39.19 -63.26
CA PHE A 376 69.19 -38.63 -64.57
C PHE A 376 70.45 -38.01 -65.24
N ILE A 377 71.27 -37.26 -64.50
CA ILE A 377 72.55 -36.70 -64.99
C ILE A 377 73.50 -37.81 -65.40
N ARG A 378 73.65 -38.87 -64.57
CA ARG A 378 74.53 -40.04 -64.90
C ARG A 378 74.01 -40.77 -66.15
N ARG A 379 72.70 -41.00 -66.26
CA ARG A 379 72.12 -41.63 -67.43
C ARG A 379 72.30 -40.82 -68.71
N ASN A 380 72.26 -39.52 -68.61
CA ASN A 380 72.51 -38.66 -69.75
C ASN A 380 74.01 -38.56 -70.12
N LYS A 381 74.99 -38.66 -69.15
CA LYS A 381 76.38 -38.82 -69.41
C LYS A 381 76.70 -40.12 -70.12
N ASP A 382 76.07 -41.23 -69.70
CA ASP A 382 76.25 -42.54 -70.35
C ASP A 382 75.70 -42.58 -71.78
N LYS A 383 74.62 -41.79 -72.07
CA LYS A 383 74.14 -41.62 -73.43
C LYS A 383 75.01 -40.74 -74.31
N LYS A 384 75.79 -39.79 -73.73
CA LYS A 384 76.77 -38.99 -74.46
C LYS A 384 78.02 -39.83 -74.75
N ALA A 385 78.49 -40.69 -73.83
CA ALA A 385 79.66 -41.59 -74.02
C ALA A 385 79.42 -42.67 -75.11
N LYS A 386 78.17 -43.08 -75.32
CA LYS A 386 77.85 -43.99 -76.38
C LYS A 386 77.72 -43.38 -77.76
N ARG A 387 77.70 -42.07 -77.93
CA ARG A 387 77.64 -41.35 -79.18
C ARG A 387 79.02 -40.94 -79.74
N THR A 388 80.12 -41.20 -79.05
CA THR A 388 81.50 -40.79 -79.44
C THR A 388 82.35 -41.98 -80.00
N ASN A 389 81.83 -43.19 -80.19
CA ASN A 389 82.46 -44.30 -80.81
C ASN A 389 81.79 -44.69 -82.12
N VAL A 390 81.83 -43.82 -83.14
CA VAL A 390 81.51 -44.21 -84.52
C VAL A 390 82.76 -43.84 -85.26
N GLU A 391 83.50 -44.94 -85.77
CA GLU A 391 84.69 -44.82 -86.64
C GLU A 391 84.27 -44.09 -87.96
N PRO A 392 85.25 -43.37 -88.63
CA PRO A 392 85.00 -42.68 -89.85
C PRO A 392 84.94 -43.72 -91.00
N ILE A 393 83.93 -43.72 -91.83
CA ILE A 393 83.75 -44.46 -93.07
C ILE A 393 84.46 -43.62 -94.17
N ASP A 394 85.48 -44.27 -94.87
CA ASP A 394 86.14 -43.82 -96.11
C ASP A 394 85.13 -43.76 -97.21
N ILE A 395 85.12 -42.61 -97.95
CA ILE A 395 84.37 -42.46 -99.23
C ILE A 395 85.35 -42.04 -100.30
N PRO A 396 85.44 -42.77 -101.44
CA PRO A 396 86.25 -42.38 -102.58
C PRO A 396 85.66 -41.14 -103.29
N GLU A 397 86.60 -40.36 -103.76
CA GLU A 397 86.39 -39.27 -104.69
C GLU A 397 85.79 -39.77 -106.00
N ASP A 398 84.67 -39.22 -106.51
CA ASP A 398 84.46 -39.04 -107.96
C ASP A 398 83.59 -37.83 -108.24
N ASN A 399 84.15 -37.07 -109.13
CA ASN A 399 83.81 -35.91 -109.89
C ASN A 399 82.29 -35.84 -110.37
N PHE A 400 81.76 -34.78 -110.45
CA PHE A 400 81.06 -34.09 -111.60
C PHE A 400 80.18 -32.99 -111.04
N ASP A 401 80.32 -31.95 -111.39
CA ASP A 401 80.23 -30.87 -112.43
C ASP A 401 79.00 -30.01 -112.24
N ILE A 402 79.29 -28.83 -112.26
CA ILE A 402 78.73 -27.53 -112.46
C ILE A 402 77.28 -27.47 -113.16
N ASN A 403 76.58 -26.49 -112.70
CA ASN A 403 75.58 -25.66 -113.45
C ASN A 403 74.18 -26.17 -113.57
N ASN A 404 73.35 -25.50 -113.13
CA ASN A 404 72.23 -24.67 -113.64
C ASN A 404 70.99 -24.60 -112.80
N LEU A 405 70.74 -23.41 -112.46
CA LEU A 405 69.57 -22.61 -112.75
C LEU A 405 68.34 -22.75 -111.87
N GLN A 406 68.06 -21.88 -111.31
CA GLN A 406 67.28 -20.62 -111.16
C GLN A 406 66.56 -20.61 -109.80
#